data_edbb8dbc7e06768b591870cbd2676e38
#
_entry.id   edbb8dbc7e06768b591870cbd2676e38
#
_cell.length_a   1.000
_cell.length_b   1.000
_cell.length_c   1.000
_cell.angle_alpha   90.00
_cell.angle_beta   90.00
_cell.angle_gamma   90.00
#
_symmetry.space_group_name_H-M   'P 1'
#
loop_
_entity.id
_entity.type
_entity.pdbx_description
1 polymer ?
#
loop_
_entity_poly.entity_id
_entity_poly.type
_entity_poly.pdbx_seq_one_letter_code
_entity_poly.pdbx_strand_id
1 'polypeptide(L)'
;METSWKSPKIIIGKEATGNFYFVRENLENDIWKEIEKGNNILITAPRRVGKTSVMKSLAEKSIIGYKLIFKNVQGIAEEAKFYKTLYELILTCLDKSKRYKKQFENYFKKMGISEISTSGIKLDRHDINYLEEINQLIPQLDAKGENIILLIDELPEVLHNLRKKDKNEDAHTILKNLRHWRQEKGFEKIQFILAGSIGIHYVINLIGGRPADINDLNHLIHCPPLDDERGEFEKYMDWVTKEATMQYNSDLRDYLKVKIGYLVPFFINLLVDEIDRNCRKDKQCEITTNDIDNAVAKVISNRAHFSDWKKRLQDYMSKKDFSFVNEILIHAAHKDEISIQEIYDIASKHEKTDCYMDFIADLEQDGYITKQNEKYVFVSPFLKTFWKNDNPIYNG
;
A
#
# COMPACT_ATOMS: atom_id res chain seq x y z
N MET A 1 -40.06 2.77 -22.18
CA MET A 1 -38.78 3.47 -21.93
C MET A 1 -37.79 2.38 -21.62
N GLU A 2 -36.79 2.14 -22.48
CA GLU A 2 -35.69 1.25 -22.10
C GLU A 2 -34.96 1.92 -20.94
N THR A 3 -35.06 1.33 -19.77
CA THR A 3 -34.24 1.75 -18.61
C THR A 3 -32.78 1.55 -18.99
N SER A 4 -32.03 2.65 -19.10
CA SER A 4 -30.62 2.57 -19.42
C SER A 4 -29.91 1.72 -18.36
N TRP A 5 -29.08 0.76 -18.81
CA TRP A 5 -28.28 -0.08 -17.92
C TRP A 5 -27.37 0.78 -17.05
N LYS A 6 -27.39 0.57 -15.74
CA LYS A 6 -26.52 1.22 -14.77
C LYS A 6 -25.51 0.20 -14.26
N SER A 7 -24.24 0.45 -14.53
CA SER A 7 -23.15 -0.40 -14.04
C SER A 7 -22.80 -0.09 -12.58
N PRO A 8 -22.22 -1.07 -11.86
CA PRO A 8 -21.73 -0.88 -10.50
C PRO A 8 -20.66 0.21 -10.38
N LYS A 9 -20.57 0.82 -9.21
CA LYS A 9 -19.62 1.89 -8.91
C LYS A 9 -18.27 1.31 -8.50
N ILE A 10 -17.49 0.87 -9.48
CA ILE A 10 -16.18 0.21 -9.26
C ILE A 10 -15.06 0.91 -10.00
N ILE A 11 -13.83 0.68 -9.51
CA ILE A 11 -12.60 1.10 -10.18
C ILE A 11 -11.59 -0.04 -10.12
N ILE A 12 -10.90 -0.32 -11.21
CA ILE A 12 -9.92 -1.40 -11.34
C ILE A 12 -8.61 -0.82 -11.87
N GLY A 13 -7.48 -1.21 -11.24
CA GLY A 13 -6.15 -0.86 -11.71
C GLY A 13 -5.66 0.54 -11.36
N LYS A 14 -6.51 1.37 -10.73
CA LYS A 14 -6.16 2.70 -10.22
C LYS A 14 -6.54 2.81 -8.75
N GLU A 15 -5.95 3.76 -8.06
CA GLU A 15 -6.39 4.12 -6.71
C GLU A 15 -7.81 4.72 -6.72
N ALA A 16 -8.63 4.30 -5.78
CA ALA A 16 -9.96 4.85 -5.57
C ALA A 16 -9.85 6.19 -4.80
N THR A 17 -10.41 7.26 -5.36
CA THR A 17 -10.44 8.59 -4.76
C THR A 17 -11.80 9.25 -4.97
N GLY A 18 -12.12 10.26 -4.16
CA GLY A 18 -13.36 11.03 -4.27
C GLY A 18 -14.60 10.11 -4.26
N ASN A 19 -15.46 10.25 -5.26
CA ASN A 19 -16.70 9.48 -5.35
C ASN A 19 -16.51 7.95 -5.52
N PHE A 20 -15.31 7.49 -5.86
CA PHE A 20 -14.99 6.07 -6.01
C PHE A 20 -14.30 5.47 -4.78
N TYR A 21 -14.07 6.26 -3.74
CA TYR A 21 -13.49 5.79 -2.50
C TYR A 21 -14.58 5.37 -1.53
N PHE A 22 -14.52 4.12 -1.09
CA PHE A 22 -15.32 3.61 0.02
C PHE A 22 -14.61 3.91 1.34
N VAL A 23 -15.24 4.71 2.21
CA VAL A 23 -14.64 5.14 3.46
C VAL A 23 -14.54 3.95 4.44
N ARG A 24 -13.34 3.63 4.84
CA ARG A 24 -13.04 2.59 5.83
C ARG A 24 -12.94 3.21 7.21
N GLU A 25 -14.11 3.52 7.79
CA GLU A 25 -14.22 4.33 9.01
C GLU A 25 -13.36 3.80 10.17
N ASN A 26 -13.38 2.49 10.42
CA ASN A 26 -12.60 1.89 11.50
C ASN A 26 -11.10 2.08 11.30
N LEU A 27 -10.61 1.78 10.10
CA LEU A 27 -9.20 1.93 9.75
C LEU A 27 -8.73 3.39 9.83
N GLU A 28 -9.52 4.32 9.28
CA GLU A 28 -9.20 5.73 9.34
C GLU A 28 -9.22 6.26 10.78
N ASN A 29 -10.16 5.82 11.60
CA ASN A 29 -10.22 6.19 13.02
C ASN A 29 -9.02 5.65 13.81
N ASP A 30 -8.55 4.44 13.51
CA ASP A 30 -7.37 3.89 14.17
C ASP A 30 -6.11 4.65 13.79
N ILE A 31 -5.97 5.07 12.52
CA ILE A 31 -4.89 5.95 12.08
C ILE A 31 -4.97 7.29 12.82
N TRP A 32 -6.16 7.89 12.93
CA TRP A 32 -6.35 9.16 13.63
C TRP A 32 -5.99 9.10 15.11
N LYS A 33 -6.36 8.04 15.81
CA LYS A 33 -5.98 7.84 17.23
C LYS A 33 -4.46 7.88 17.41
N GLU A 34 -3.70 7.28 16.49
CA GLU A 34 -2.25 7.30 16.58
C GLU A 34 -1.66 8.68 16.22
N ILE A 35 -2.24 9.38 15.25
CA ILE A 35 -1.87 10.77 14.92
C ILE A 35 -2.06 11.69 16.14
N GLU A 36 -3.20 11.59 16.81
CA GLU A 36 -3.52 12.42 17.99
C GLU A 36 -2.59 12.17 19.18
N LYS A 37 -2.04 10.96 19.30
CA LYS A 37 -1.01 10.62 20.30
C LYS A 37 0.37 11.17 19.95
N GLY A 38 0.55 11.73 18.76
CA GLY A 38 1.87 12.19 18.28
C GLY A 38 2.72 11.08 17.67
N ASN A 39 2.17 9.89 17.42
CA ASN A 39 2.91 8.75 16.93
C ASN A 39 3.21 8.84 15.42
N ASN A 40 4.39 8.38 15.03
CA ASN A 40 4.69 8.07 13.65
C ASN A 40 4.15 6.68 13.31
N ILE A 41 3.68 6.48 12.08
CA ILE A 41 2.92 5.30 11.69
C ILE A 41 3.59 4.62 10.50
N LEU A 42 3.67 3.29 10.53
CA LEU A 42 3.96 2.47 9.37
C LEU A 42 2.68 1.73 8.95
N ILE A 43 2.19 2.03 7.75
CA ILE A 43 1.07 1.30 7.15
C ILE A 43 1.64 0.20 6.29
N THR A 44 1.48 -1.03 6.75
CA THR A 44 1.78 -2.22 5.95
C THR A 44 0.49 -2.84 5.43
N ALA A 45 0.54 -3.33 4.24
CA ALA A 45 -0.61 -4.02 3.68
C ALA A 45 -0.23 -4.80 2.43
N PRO A 46 -0.92 -5.89 2.19
CA PRO A 46 -0.88 -6.56 0.92
C PRO A 46 -1.20 -5.60 -0.23
N ARG A 47 -0.74 -5.97 -1.40
CA ARG A 47 -1.05 -5.18 -2.60
C ARG A 47 -2.55 -5.13 -2.85
N ARG A 48 -3.04 -3.98 -3.35
CA ARG A 48 -4.43 -3.78 -3.82
C ARG A 48 -5.53 -3.80 -2.75
N VAL A 49 -5.15 -3.75 -1.47
CA VAL A 49 -6.12 -3.61 -0.36
C VAL A 49 -6.68 -2.18 -0.20
N GLY A 50 -6.12 -1.20 -0.91
CA GLY A 50 -6.59 0.19 -0.87
C GLY A 50 -5.76 1.15 -0.01
N LYS A 51 -4.54 0.77 0.40
CA LYS A 51 -3.63 1.59 1.22
C LYS A 51 -3.47 3.03 0.72
N THR A 52 -3.08 3.19 -0.55
CA THR A 52 -2.93 4.52 -1.19
C THR A 52 -4.24 5.33 -1.15
N SER A 53 -5.39 4.65 -1.34
CA SER A 53 -6.71 5.30 -1.30
C SER A 53 -7.04 5.84 0.08
N VAL A 54 -6.74 5.08 1.15
CA VAL A 54 -6.90 5.52 2.55
C VAL A 54 -6.00 6.73 2.83
N MET A 55 -4.72 6.68 2.45
CA MET A 55 -3.79 7.79 2.66
C MET A 55 -4.23 9.06 1.93
N LYS A 56 -4.72 8.94 0.70
CA LYS A 56 -5.26 10.09 -0.06
C LYS A 56 -6.52 10.65 0.59
N SER A 57 -7.44 9.78 1.03
CA SER A 57 -8.64 10.19 1.76
C SER A 57 -8.29 10.98 3.03
N LEU A 58 -7.31 10.51 3.80
CA LEU A 58 -6.84 11.23 4.99
C LEU A 58 -6.28 12.62 4.63
N ALA A 59 -5.48 12.71 3.55
CA ALA A 59 -4.88 13.97 3.11
C ALA A 59 -5.91 14.99 2.57
N GLU A 60 -7.05 14.53 2.09
CA GLU A 60 -8.16 15.39 1.62
C GLU A 60 -9.00 15.94 2.76
N LYS A 61 -8.91 15.36 3.98
CA LYS A 61 -9.66 15.83 5.14
C LYS A 61 -9.07 17.13 5.69
N SER A 62 -9.94 18.10 5.94
CA SER A 62 -9.56 19.35 6.60
C SER A 62 -9.81 19.22 8.09
N ILE A 63 -8.76 19.05 8.89
CA ILE A 63 -8.86 18.84 10.34
C ILE A 63 -8.16 19.99 11.06
N ILE A 64 -8.87 20.57 12.03
CA ILE A 64 -8.35 21.66 12.84
C ILE A 64 -7.11 21.20 13.62
N GLY A 65 -6.04 22.00 13.53
CA GLY A 65 -4.78 21.71 14.22
C GLY A 65 -3.82 20.81 13.43
N TYR A 66 -4.20 20.35 12.23
CA TYR A 66 -3.39 19.48 11.41
C TYR A 66 -3.32 19.92 9.95
N LYS A 67 -2.15 19.76 9.33
CA LYS A 67 -1.92 19.89 7.90
C LYS A 67 -1.39 18.59 7.34
N LEU A 68 -2.20 17.92 6.56
CA LEU A 68 -1.85 16.64 5.95
C LEU A 68 -1.49 16.84 4.49
N ILE A 69 -0.44 16.15 4.04
CA ILE A 69 -0.07 16.13 2.64
C ILE A 69 0.40 14.73 2.24
N PHE A 70 -0.12 14.26 1.12
CA PHE A 70 0.20 12.95 0.55
C PHE A 70 1.18 13.06 -0.59
N LYS A 71 2.14 12.13 -0.65
CA LYS A 71 3.03 11.95 -1.79
C LYS A 71 3.34 10.48 -2.01
N ASN A 72 3.13 10.02 -3.23
CA ASN A 72 3.73 8.78 -3.70
C ASN A 72 5.15 9.09 -4.22
N VAL A 73 6.15 8.37 -3.69
CA VAL A 73 7.57 8.58 -4.01
C VAL A 73 8.17 7.48 -4.88
N GLN A 74 7.36 6.58 -5.39
CA GLN A 74 7.75 5.38 -6.14
C GLN A 74 8.83 5.62 -7.22
N GLY A 75 8.72 6.70 -8.00
CA GLY A 75 9.64 6.98 -9.10
C GLY A 75 10.95 7.65 -8.71
N ILE A 76 11.23 7.85 -7.40
CA ILE A 76 12.44 8.51 -6.93
C ILE A 76 13.58 7.49 -6.87
N ALA A 77 14.73 7.85 -7.44
CA ALA A 77 15.94 7.03 -7.52
C ALA A 77 17.23 7.85 -7.28
N GLU A 78 17.10 8.96 -6.56
CA GLU A 78 18.18 9.87 -6.17
C GLU A 78 17.87 10.46 -4.80
N GLU A 79 18.85 10.46 -3.90
CA GLU A 79 18.72 10.97 -2.53
C GLU A 79 18.33 12.46 -2.52
N ALA A 80 19.04 13.27 -3.30
CA ALA A 80 18.76 14.72 -3.39
C ALA A 80 17.33 15.00 -3.87
N LYS A 81 16.79 14.18 -4.78
CA LYS A 81 15.41 14.30 -5.25
C LYS A 81 14.40 13.90 -4.17
N PHE A 82 14.74 12.94 -3.32
CA PHE A 82 13.92 12.57 -2.17
C PHE A 82 13.82 13.74 -1.18
N TYR A 83 14.95 14.34 -0.76
CA TYR A 83 14.93 15.48 0.15
C TYR A 83 14.29 16.73 -0.48
N LYS A 84 14.51 16.97 -1.77
CA LYS A 84 13.78 18.02 -2.49
C LYS A 84 12.28 17.83 -2.39
N THR A 85 11.81 16.60 -2.61
CA THR A 85 10.38 16.27 -2.52
C THR A 85 9.84 16.54 -1.12
N LEU A 86 10.53 16.09 -0.07
CA LEU A 86 10.10 16.34 1.32
C LEU A 86 10.08 17.82 1.66
N TYR A 87 11.12 18.57 1.25
CA TYR A 87 11.19 20.01 1.43
C TYR A 87 9.99 20.72 0.78
N GLU A 88 9.67 20.38 -0.47
CA GLU A 88 8.52 20.93 -1.18
C GLU A 88 7.19 20.62 -0.49
N LEU A 89 7.03 19.43 0.08
CA LEU A 89 5.84 19.06 0.86
C LEU A 89 5.71 19.90 2.13
N ILE A 90 6.80 20.07 2.87
CA ILE A 90 6.83 20.93 4.06
C ILE A 90 6.44 22.36 3.70
N LEU A 91 7.08 22.95 2.69
CA LEU A 91 6.75 24.31 2.24
C LEU A 91 5.28 24.45 1.83
N THR A 92 4.72 23.44 1.18
CA THR A 92 3.30 23.42 0.81
C THR A 92 2.40 23.45 2.06
N CYS A 93 2.75 22.72 3.10
CA CYS A 93 2.03 22.78 4.38
C CYS A 93 2.14 24.14 5.05
N LEU A 94 3.33 24.75 5.03
CA LEU A 94 3.57 26.08 5.59
C LEU A 94 2.74 27.15 4.87
N ASP A 95 2.67 27.11 3.54
CA ASP A 95 1.86 28.05 2.76
C ASP A 95 0.35 27.89 3.00
N LYS A 96 -0.13 26.67 3.18
CA LYS A 96 -1.54 26.38 3.49
C LYS A 96 -1.95 26.75 4.92
N SER A 97 -1.00 26.98 5.83
CA SER A 97 -1.23 27.41 7.20
C SER A 97 -1.14 28.94 7.29
N LYS A 98 -2.21 29.62 7.67
CA LYS A 98 -2.20 31.08 7.86
C LYS A 98 -1.11 31.54 8.84
N ARG A 99 -0.88 30.76 9.90
CA ARG A 99 0.11 31.03 10.92
C ARG A 99 1.53 30.87 10.41
N TYR A 100 1.85 29.71 9.82
CA TYR A 100 3.16 29.44 9.28
C TYR A 100 3.49 30.32 8.09
N LYS A 101 2.54 30.59 7.21
CA LYS A 101 2.73 31.52 6.10
C LYS A 101 3.22 32.89 6.57
N LYS A 102 2.63 33.43 7.66
CA LYS A 102 3.07 34.69 8.27
C LYS A 102 4.43 34.55 8.94
N GLN A 103 4.67 33.45 9.67
CA GLN A 103 5.94 33.19 10.37
C GLN A 103 7.12 33.10 9.40
N PHE A 104 6.94 32.40 8.26
CA PHE A 104 7.99 32.14 7.28
C PHE A 104 7.98 33.07 6.06
N GLU A 105 7.26 34.19 6.09
CA GLU A 105 7.19 35.14 4.96
C GLU A 105 8.58 35.61 4.50
N ASN A 106 9.44 35.96 5.44
CA ASN A 106 10.80 36.40 5.14
C ASN A 106 11.68 35.27 4.62
N TYR A 107 11.47 34.04 5.12
CA TYR A 107 12.14 32.85 4.63
C TYR A 107 11.75 32.58 3.17
N PHE A 108 10.47 32.63 2.83
CA PHE A 108 10.00 32.44 1.46
C PHE A 108 10.60 33.48 0.50
N LYS A 109 10.66 34.76 0.91
CA LYS A 109 11.31 35.82 0.13
C LYS A 109 12.80 35.53 -0.06
N LYS A 110 13.53 35.15 1.00
CA LYS A 110 14.97 34.86 0.96
C LYS A 110 15.28 33.65 0.04
N MET A 111 14.41 32.64 0.03
CA MET A 111 14.55 31.44 -0.80
C MET A 111 14.12 31.68 -2.25
N GLY A 112 13.59 32.84 -2.59
CA GLY A 112 13.08 33.15 -3.94
C GLY A 112 11.89 32.26 -4.31
N ILE A 113 11.03 31.93 -3.32
CA ILE A 113 9.84 31.12 -3.56
C ILE A 113 8.77 32.03 -4.14
N SER A 114 8.57 31.98 -5.46
CA SER A 114 7.63 32.82 -6.19
C SER A 114 6.24 32.22 -6.33
N GLU A 115 6.15 30.89 -6.36
CA GLU A 115 4.89 30.21 -6.53
C GLU A 115 4.92 28.82 -5.86
N ILE A 116 3.89 28.53 -5.07
CA ILE A 116 3.62 27.22 -4.49
C ILE A 116 2.32 26.69 -5.10
N SER A 117 2.40 25.65 -5.89
CA SER A 117 1.26 25.03 -6.58
C SER A 117 1.22 23.53 -6.36
N THR A 118 0.13 22.90 -6.75
CA THR A 118 -0.01 21.43 -6.72
C THR A 118 0.94 20.71 -7.66
N SER A 119 1.48 21.40 -8.67
CA SER A 119 2.46 20.88 -9.63
C SER A 119 3.91 20.99 -9.15
N GLY A 120 4.18 21.77 -8.08
CA GLY A 120 5.52 21.97 -7.53
C GLY A 120 5.74 23.40 -7.05
N ILE A 121 6.97 23.65 -6.61
CA ILE A 121 7.42 24.95 -6.11
C ILE A 121 8.42 25.53 -7.10
N LYS A 122 8.21 26.79 -7.50
CA LYS A 122 9.21 27.56 -8.26
C LYS A 122 10.19 28.22 -7.29
N LEU A 123 11.45 27.80 -7.39
CA LEU A 123 12.58 28.30 -6.63
C LEU A 123 13.54 29.02 -7.58
N ASP A 124 13.92 30.27 -7.25
CA ASP A 124 14.88 31.01 -8.05
C ASP A 124 16.35 30.63 -7.73
N ARG A 125 16.57 29.85 -6.68
CA ARG A 125 17.89 29.35 -6.28
C ARG A 125 18.17 27.97 -6.88
N HIS A 126 19.41 27.78 -7.41
CA HIS A 126 19.83 26.54 -8.05
C HIS A 126 20.64 25.60 -7.14
N ASP A 127 21.35 26.13 -6.14
CA ASP A 127 22.23 25.35 -5.26
C ASP A 127 21.65 25.29 -3.84
N ILE A 128 20.64 24.40 -3.63
CA ILE A 128 19.99 24.22 -2.34
C ILE A 128 20.36 22.86 -1.77
N ASN A 129 20.94 22.86 -0.58
CA ASN A 129 21.05 21.62 0.23
C ASN A 129 19.71 21.37 0.95
N TYR A 130 18.83 20.63 0.30
CA TYR A 130 17.47 20.38 0.81
C TYR A 130 17.44 19.69 2.19
N LEU A 131 18.39 18.80 2.46
CA LEU A 131 18.49 18.15 3.76
C LEU A 131 18.81 19.16 4.87
N GLU A 132 19.76 20.04 4.62
CA GLU A 132 20.14 21.08 5.57
C GLU A 132 18.99 22.09 5.80
N GLU A 133 18.30 22.48 4.72
CA GLU A 133 17.13 23.36 4.82
C GLU A 133 15.99 22.73 5.64
N ILE A 134 15.73 21.44 5.46
CA ILE A 134 14.74 20.71 6.29
C ILE A 134 15.15 20.73 7.75
N ASN A 135 16.42 20.43 8.06
CA ASN A 135 16.94 20.39 9.41
C ASN A 135 16.91 21.76 10.11
N GLN A 136 17.05 22.85 9.36
CA GLN A 136 16.94 24.21 9.88
C GLN A 136 15.49 24.67 10.03
N LEU A 137 14.62 24.27 9.13
CA LEU A 137 13.24 24.75 9.04
C LEU A 137 12.32 24.15 10.10
N ILE A 138 12.40 22.83 10.29
CA ILE A 138 11.47 22.10 11.19
C ILE A 138 11.57 22.58 12.64
N PRO A 139 12.76 22.74 13.25
CA PRO A 139 12.86 23.20 14.64
C PRO A 139 12.33 24.62 14.89
N GLN A 140 12.13 25.41 13.84
CA GLN A 140 11.58 26.75 13.93
C GLN A 140 10.06 26.80 13.91
N LEU A 141 9.37 25.65 13.73
CA LEU A 141 7.91 25.61 13.70
C LEU A 141 7.32 26.03 15.06
N ASP A 142 6.37 26.96 15.00
CA ASP A 142 5.71 27.47 16.21
C ASP A 142 4.98 26.33 16.95
N ALA A 143 5.31 26.15 18.24
CA ALA A 143 4.68 25.15 19.11
C ALA A 143 3.15 25.23 19.16
N LYS A 144 2.58 26.44 18.94
CA LYS A 144 1.13 26.67 18.87
C LYS A 144 0.55 26.54 17.45
N GLY A 145 1.39 26.27 16.44
CA GLY A 145 0.98 26.04 15.07
C GLY A 145 0.37 24.65 14.85
N GLU A 146 -0.14 24.43 13.64
CA GLU A 146 -0.68 23.12 13.25
C GLU A 146 0.43 22.07 13.20
N ASN A 147 0.09 20.82 13.51
CA ASN A 147 0.96 19.67 13.25
C ASN A 147 0.98 19.35 11.75
N ILE A 148 2.15 19.05 11.22
CA ILE A 148 2.35 18.69 9.83
C ILE A 148 2.46 17.15 9.74
N ILE A 149 1.59 16.54 8.95
CA ILE A 149 1.58 15.09 8.72
C ILE A 149 2.01 14.82 7.28
N LEU A 150 3.16 14.18 7.10
CA LEU A 150 3.67 13.76 5.80
C LEU A 150 3.29 12.31 5.53
N LEU A 151 2.37 12.08 4.59
CA LEU A 151 1.95 10.75 4.17
C LEU A 151 2.80 10.34 2.95
N ILE A 152 3.78 9.49 3.18
CA ILE A 152 4.77 9.06 2.18
C ILE A 152 4.47 7.63 1.77
N ASP A 153 3.96 7.44 0.56
CA ASP A 153 3.64 6.13 0.01
C ASP A 153 4.78 5.60 -0.86
N GLU A 154 5.00 4.28 -0.82
CA GLU A 154 6.02 3.54 -1.56
C GLU A 154 7.47 3.92 -1.20
N LEU A 155 7.75 4.22 0.08
CA LEU A 155 9.11 4.45 0.57
C LEU A 155 10.08 3.28 0.28
N PRO A 156 9.70 1.99 0.45
CA PRO A 156 10.58 0.87 0.12
C PRO A 156 11.06 0.88 -1.33
N GLU A 157 10.25 1.41 -2.25
CA GLU A 157 10.61 1.53 -3.66
C GLU A 157 11.78 2.50 -3.88
N VAL A 158 11.80 3.64 -3.16
CA VAL A 158 12.91 4.59 -3.20
C VAL A 158 14.22 3.92 -2.79
N LEU A 159 14.19 3.21 -1.65
CA LEU A 159 15.35 2.49 -1.12
C LEU A 159 15.86 1.44 -2.12
N HIS A 160 14.94 0.68 -2.70
CA HIS A 160 15.25 -0.32 -3.71
C HIS A 160 15.80 0.28 -5.00
N ASN A 161 15.26 1.41 -5.47
CA ASN A 161 15.74 2.11 -6.65
C ASN A 161 17.17 2.64 -6.47
N LEU A 162 17.49 3.15 -5.27
CA LEU A 162 18.85 3.54 -4.92
C LEU A 162 19.79 2.33 -4.92
N ARG A 163 19.37 1.22 -4.30
CA ARG A 163 20.12 -0.04 -4.30
C ARG A 163 20.43 -0.54 -5.72
N LYS A 164 19.46 -0.49 -6.64
CA LYS A 164 19.66 -0.88 -8.06
C LYS A 164 20.73 -0.04 -8.75
N LYS A 165 21.05 1.13 -8.23
CA LYS A 165 22.12 2.03 -8.71
C LYS A 165 23.41 1.92 -7.89
N ASP A 166 23.56 0.88 -7.06
CA ASP A 166 24.69 0.67 -6.14
C ASP A 166 24.87 1.82 -5.11
N LYS A 167 23.78 2.50 -4.75
CA LYS A 167 23.72 3.62 -3.81
C LYS A 167 23.12 3.22 -2.46
N ASN A 168 23.64 2.11 -1.88
CA ASN A 168 23.14 1.60 -0.59
C ASN A 168 23.37 2.60 0.55
N GLU A 169 24.47 3.36 0.53
CA GLU A 169 24.75 4.39 1.54
C GLU A 169 23.75 5.53 1.48
N ASP A 170 23.36 5.99 0.27
CA ASP A 170 22.32 7.01 0.09
C ASP A 170 20.98 6.52 0.67
N ALA A 171 20.61 5.27 0.39
CA ALA A 171 19.39 4.66 0.91
C ALA A 171 19.39 4.55 2.44
N HIS A 172 20.53 4.16 3.02
CA HIS A 172 20.70 4.09 4.48
C HIS A 172 20.67 5.48 5.12
N THR A 173 21.25 6.49 4.47
CA THR A 173 21.23 7.88 4.92
C THR A 173 19.80 8.43 4.97
N ILE A 174 18.97 8.12 3.97
CA ILE A 174 17.53 8.46 4.01
C ILE A 174 16.85 7.87 5.24
N LEU A 175 17.06 6.58 5.55
CA LEU A 175 16.47 5.95 6.72
C LEU A 175 16.94 6.59 8.03
N LYS A 176 18.25 6.89 8.17
CA LYS A 176 18.80 7.56 9.34
C LYS A 176 18.20 8.95 9.54
N ASN A 177 18.08 9.74 8.49
CA ASN A 177 17.49 11.08 8.58
C ASN A 177 15.99 11.03 8.90
N LEU A 178 15.24 10.10 8.28
CA LEU A 178 13.84 9.89 8.65
C LEU A 178 13.70 9.48 10.12
N ARG A 179 14.60 8.60 10.64
CA ARG A 179 14.60 8.24 12.04
C ARG A 179 14.96 9.43 12.94
N HIS A 180 15.98 10.20 12.58
CA HIS A 180 16.37 11.42 13.30
C HIS A 180 15.18 12.37 13.46
N TRP A 181 14.48 12.69 12.38
CA TRP A 181 13.31 13.58 12.41
C TRP A 181 12.13 13.04 13.23
N ARG A 182 12.02 11.73 13.39
CA ARG A 182 10.96 11.12 14.21
C ARG A 182 11.30 11.06 15.70
N GLN A 183 12.57 11.14 16.07
CA GLN A 183 13.02 10.90 17.45
C GLN A 183 13.69 12.11 18.10
N GLU A 184 14.17 13.07 17.32
CA GLU A 184 14.95 14.18 17.82
C GLU A 184 14.06 15.29 18.37
N LYS A 185 14.52 15.89 19.47
CA LYS A 185 13.86 17.03 20.10
C LYS A 185 13.84 18.22 19.15
N GLY A 186 12.69 18.90 19.04
CA GLY A 186 12.46 20.03 18.14
C GLY A 186 11.78 19.64 16.82
N PHE A 187 11.56 18.34 16.59
CA PHE A 187 10.86 17.85 15.39
C PHE A 187 9.42 17.36 15.67
N GLU A 188 8.90 17.58 16.86
CA GLU A 188 7.59 17.06 17.29
C GLU A 188 6.41 17.61 16.49
N LYS A 189 6.61 18.71 15.75
CA LYS A 189 5.59 19.31 14.88
C LYS A 189 5.42 18.59 13.55
N ILE A 190 6.31 17.65 13.22
CA ILE A 190 6.19 16.81 12.03
C ILE A 190 6.00 15.36 12.45
N GLN A 191 4.99 14.73 11.86
CA GLN A 191 4.76 13.29 11.97
C GLN A 191 4.82 12.66 10.59
N PHE A 192 5.23 11.41 10.54
CA PHE A 192 5.33 10.63 9.31
C PHE A 192 4.34 9.47 9.34
N ILE A 193 3.57 9.36 8.27
CA ILE A 193 2.84 8.12 7.93
C ILE A 193 3.55 7.54 6.73
N LEU A 194 4.35 6.52 6.98
CA LEU A 194 5.12 5.83 5.96
C LEU A 194 4.35 4.61 5.48
N ALA A 195 4.39 4.34 4.20
CA ALA A 195 3.73 3.17 3.65
C ALA A 195 4.55 2.56 2.51
N GLY A 196 4.32 1.27 2.30
CA GLY A 196 4.87 0.52 1.20
C GLY A 196 4.10 -0.78 0.97
N SER A 197 4.16 -1.27 -0.24
CA SER A 197 3.51 -2.51 -0.64
C SER A 197 4.49 -3.68 -0.78
N ILE A 198 5.72 -3.51 -0.26
CA ILE A 198 6.77 -4.54 -0.19
C ILE A 198 7.20 -4.63 1.26
N GLY A 199 7.65 -5.81 1.67
CA GLY A 199 8.29 -6.00 2.95
C GLY A 199 9.40 -4.98 3.17
N ILE A 200 9.10 -3.92 3.90
CA ILE A 200 10.08 -2.86 4.19
C ILE A 200 11.30 -3.44 4.91
N HIS A 201 11.08 -4.46 5.74
CA HIS A 201 12.14 -5.17 6.46
C HIS A 201 13.11 -5.86 5.49
N TYR A 202 12.59 -6.54 4.46
CA TYR A 202 13.42 -7.17 3.44
C TYR A 202 14.29 -6.13 2.70
N VAL A 203 13.71 -5.01 2.28
CA VAL A 203 14.47 -3.96 1.59
C VAL A 203 15.53 -3.34 2.50
N ILE A 204 15.23 -3.10 3.79
CA ILE A 204 16.18 -2.58 4.77
C ILE A 204 17.37 -3.54 4.93
N ASN A 205 17.11 -4.84 5.05
CA ASN A 205 18.18 -5.84 5.15
C ASN A 205 19.05 -5.86 3.88
N LEU A 206 18.45 -5.71 2.70
CA LEU A 206 19.19 -5.68 1.43
C LEU A 206 20.14 -4.49 1.28
N ILE A 207 19.83 -3.34 1.85
CA ILE A 207 20.69 -2.15 1.80
C ILE A 207 21.70 -2.10 2.96
N GLY A 208 21.74 -3.14 3.82
CA GLY A 208 22.59 -3.19 5.00
C GLY A 208 22.09 -2.36 6.18
N GLY A 209 20.81 -1.98 6.17
CA GLY A 209 20.13 -1.30 7.27
C GLY A 209 19.83 -2.26 8.44
N ARG A 210 19.31 -1.71 9.52
CA ARG A 210 18.95 -2.49 10.72
C ARG A 210 17.45 -2.37 10.99
N PRO A 211 16.82 -3.40 11.59
CA PRO A 211 15.46 -3.29 12.09
C PRO A 211 15.24 -2.05 12.99
N ALA A 212 16.28 -1.65 13.73
CA ALA A 212 16.26 -0.45 14.57
C ALA A 212 15.97 0.86 13.81
N ASP A 213 16.19 0.92 12.50
CA ASP A 213 15.96 2.12 11.71
C ASP A 213 14.47 2.46 11.56
N ILE A 214 13.58 1.50 11.87
CA ILE A 214 12.12 1.64 11.85
C ILE A 214 11.41 1.16 13.12
N ASN A 215 12.15 0.78 14.19
CA ASN A 215 11.55 0.26 15.42
C ASN A 215 10.65 1.26 16.14
N ASP A 216 10.84 2.55 15.93
CA ASP A 216 10.00 3.61 16.48
C ASP A 216 8.65 3.75 15.74
N LEU A 217 8.51 3.07 14.61
CA LEU A 217 7.25 2.92 13.88
C LEU A 217 6.43 1.72 14.39
N ASN A 218 6.52 1.41 15.69
CA ASN A 218 5.82 0.28 16.33
C ASN A 218 4.29 0.38 16.29
N HIS A 219 3.77 1.55 15.94
CA HIS A 219 2.36 1.73 15.62
C HIS A 219 2.08 1.25 14.20
N LEU A 220 2.30 -0.06 14.01
CA LEU A 220 2.02 -0.75 12.78
C LEU A 220 0.51 -0.81 12.57
N ILE A 221 0.03 -0.08 11.58
CA ILE A 221 -1.35 -0.20 11.16
C ILE A 221 -1.42 -1.16 9.99
N HIS A 222 -2.00 -2.31 10.24
CA HIS A 222 -2.31 -3.25 9.20
C HIS A 222 -3.56 -2.77 8.46
N CYS A 223 -3.44 -2.57 7.15
CA CYS A 223 -4.62 -2.31 6.32
C CYS A 223 -5.18 -3.69 5.87
N PRO A 224 -6.19 -4.22 6.59
CA PRO A 224 -6.70 -5.56 6.33
C PRO A 224 -7.57 -5.59 5.06
N PRO A 225 -7.95 -6.77 4.56
CA PRO A 225 -9.09 -6.91 3.67
C PRO A 225 -10.36 -6.33 4.33
N LEU A 226 -11.46 -6.24 3.60
CA LEU A 226 -12.75 -5.83 4.19
C LEU A 226 -13.14 -6.83 5.28
N ASP A 227 -13.46 -6.31 6.46
CA ASP A 227 -13.82 -7.10 7.62
C ASP A 227 -15.27 -7.62 7.48
N ASP A 228 -15.41 -8.93 7.29
CA ASP A 228 -16.71 -9.56 7.14
C ASP A 228 -17.46 -9.64 8.47
N GLU A 229 -16.76 -9.88 9.59
CA GLU A 229 -17.36 -9.95 10.93
C GLU A 229 -17.98 -8.60 11.36
N ARG A 230 -17.39 -7.49 10.91
CA ARG A 230 -17.92 -6.13 11.15
C ARG A 230 -18.86 -5.65 10.04
N GLY A 231 -19.18 -6.51 9.08
CA GLY A 231 -20.05 -6.21 7.96
C GLY A 231 -19.49 -5.19 6.96
N GLU A 232 -18.16 -5.02 6.88
CA GLU A 232 -17.56 -4.10 5.89
C GLU A 232 -17.78 -4.59 4.46
N PHE A 233 -17.74 -5.91 4.23
CA PHE A 233 -18.02 -6.46 2.89
C PHE A 233 -19.45 -6.13 2.47
N GLU A 234 -20.45 -6.31 3.34
CA GLU A 234 -21.85 -6.01 3.02
C GLU A 234 -22.05 -4.53 2.70
N LYS A 235 -21.49 -3.65 3.54
CA LYS A 235 -21.52 -2.20 3.30
C LYS A 235 -20.83 -1.81 1.99
N TYR A 236 -19.73 -2.49 1.66
CA TYR A 236 -19.02 -2.28 0.41
C TYR A 236 -19.89 -2.69 -0.78
N MET A 237 -20.50 -3.87 -0.73
CA MET A 237 -21.39 -4.34 -1.80
C MET A 237 -22.61 -3.43 -1.97
N ASP A 238 -23.23 -2.97 -0.87
CA ASP A 238 -24.32 -2.00 -0.92
C ASP A 238 -23.88 -0.69 -1.59
N TRP A 239 -22.69 -0.20 -1.25
CA TRP A 239 -22.15 1.03 -1.82
C TRP A 239 -21.80 0.89 -3.30
N VAL A 240 -21.21 -0.25 -3.71
CA VAL A 240 -20.84 -0.54 -5.11
C VAL A 240 -22.06 -0.69 -5.99
N THR A 241 -23.11 -1.35 -5.48
CA THR A 241 -24.29 -1.70 -6.28
C THR A 241 -25.48 -0.75 -6.08
N LYS A 242 -25.34 0.31 -5.28
CA LYS A 242 -26.42 1.23 -4.89
C LYS A 242 -27.33 1.70 -6.03
N GLU A 243 -26.73 1.97 -7.18
CA GLU A 243 -27.45 2.45 -8.36
C GLU A 243 -27.39 1.45 -9.52
N ALA A 244 -26.77 0.30 -9.32
CA ALA A 244 -26.58 -0.68 -10.37
C ALA A 244 -27.90 -1.37 -10.75
N THR A 245 -28.02 -1.74 -12.01
CA THR A 245 -29.16 -2.52 -12.50
C THR A 245 -29.18 -3.91 -11.86
N MET A 246 -28.00 -4.51 -11.70
CA MET A 246 -27.85 -5.81 -11.05
C MET A 246 -27.79 -5.66 -9.54
N GLN A 247 -28.44 -6.56 -8.84
CA GLN A 247 -28.45 -6.62 -7.37
C GLN A 247 -28.02 -8.02 -6.90
N TYR A 248 -27.34 -8.04 -5.77
CA TYR A 248 -26.86 -9.26 -5.13
C TYR A 248 -27.63 -9.48 -3.83
N ASN A 249 -28.43 -10.54 -3.77
CA ASN A 249 -29.07 -10.97 -2.52
C ASN A 249 -28.02 -11.56 -1.55
N SER A 250 -28.42 -11.88 -0.32
CA SER A 250 -27.53 -12.42 0.71
C SER A 250 -26.81 -13.69 0.26
N ASP A 251 -27.54 -14.63 -0.37
CA ASP A 251 -26.99 -15.93 -0.75
C ASP A 251 -25.91 -15.78 -1.85
N LEU A 252 -26.10 -14.87 -2.80
CA LEU A 252 -25.12 -14.55 -3.82
C LEU A 252 -23.88 -13.84 -3.24
N ARG A 253 -24.08 -12.97 -2.24
CA ARG A 253 -22.96 -12.31 -1.54
C ARG A 253 -22.13 -13.32 -0.74
N ASP A 254 -22.79 -14.24 -0.05
CA ASP A 254 -22.10 -15.33 0.67
C ASP A 254 -21.36 -16.24 -0.30
N TYR A 255 -21.95 -16.54 -1.45
CA TYR A 255 -21.27 -17.31 -2.50
C TYR A 255 -20.06 -16.57 -3.06
N LEU A 256 -20.17 -15.25 -3.31
CA LEU A 256 -19.05 -14.40 -3.71
C LEU A 256 -17.91 -14.43 -2.68
N LYS A 257 -18.22 -14.29 -1.38
CA LYS A 257 -17.22 -14.35 -0.30
C LYS A 257 -16.41 -15.64 -0.35
N VAL A 258 -17.10 -16.77 -0.50
CA VAL A 258 -16.44 -18.09 -0.62
C VAL A 258 -15.53 -18.15 -1.85
N LYS A 259 -15.97 -17.65 -3.00
CA LYS A 259 -15.19 -17.68 -4.23
C LYS A 259 -13.97 -16.75 -4.19
N ILE A 260 -14.09 -15.60 -3.55
CA ILE A 260 -13.01 -14.61 -3.43
C ILE A 260 -12.00 -15.06 -2.37
N GLY A 261 -12.46 -15.58 -1.23
CA GLY A 261 -11.65 -16.02 -0.08
C GLY A 261 -10.91 -14.88 0.62
N TYR A 262 -10.37 -13.92 -0.11
CA TYR A 262 -9.63 -12.77 0.41
C TYR A 262 -10.31 -11.46 -0.03
N LEU A 263 -11.09 -10.84 0.88
CA LEU A 263 -12.05 -9.77 0.60
C LEU A 263 -11.38 -8.40 0.37
N VAL A 264 -10.45 -8.32 -0.55
CA VAL A 264 -9.89 -7.02 -0.96
C VAL A 264 -10.72 -6.40 -2.08
N PRO A 265 -10.92 -5.07 -2.07
CA PRO A 265 -11.73 -4.39 -3.07
C PRO A 265 -11.35 -4.73 -4.52
N PHE A 266 -10.08 -4.99 -4.78
CA PHE A 266 -9.60 -5.34 -6.10
C PHE A 266 -10.21 -6.64 -6.65
N PHE A 267 -10.23 -7.72 -5.86
CA PHE A 267 -10.80 -8.99 -6.31
C PHE A 267 -12.32 -8.93 -6.42
N ILE A 268 -12.96 -8.22 -5.48
CA ILE A 268 -14.41 -7.97 -5.53
C ILE A 268 -14.76 -7.23 -6.82
N ASN A 269 -14.06 -6.13 -7.11
CA ASN A 269 -14.32 -5.32 -8.30
C ASN A 269 -14.08 -6.07 -9.61
N LEU A 270 -13.06 -6.94 -9.66
CA LEU A 270 -12.81 -7.78 -10.84
C LEU A 270 -14.01 -8.69 -11.13
N LEU A 271 -14.57 -9.34 -10.11
CA LEU A 271 -15.73 -10.22 -10.30
C LEU A 271 -16.99 -9.43 -10.62
N VAL A 272 -17.26 -8.37 -9.88
CA VAL A 272 -18.46 -7.53 -10.11
C VAL A 272 -18.44 -6.92 -11.51
N ASP A 273 -17.28 -6.46 -12.01
CA ASP A 273 -17.12 -5.93 -13.37
C ASP A 273 -17.38 -7.00 -14.44
N GLU A 274 -16.84 -8.20 -14.25
CA GLU A 274 -17.02 -9.29 -15.21
C GLU A 274 -18.47 -9.79 -15.25
N ILE A 275 -19.12 -9.89 -14.08
CA ILE A 275 -20.55 -10.22 -13.99
C ILE A 275 -21.38 -9.14 -14.67
N ASP A 276 -21.12 -7.84 -14.40
CA ASP A 276 -21.81 -6.73 -15.05
C ASP A 276 -21.70 -6.78 -16.57
N ARG A 277 -20.52 -7.04 -17.09
CA ARG A 277 -20.27 -7.14 -18.53
C ARG A 277 -21.08 -8.26 -19.18
N ASN A 278 -21.11 -9.43 -18.55
CA ASN A 278 -21.82 -10.61 -19.08
C ASN A 278 -23.33 -10.36 -19.03
N CYS A 279 -23.88 -9.99 -17.87
CA CYS A 279 -25.32 -9.74 -17.71
C CYS A 279 -25.82 -8.60 -18.61
N ARG A 280 -25.05 -7.54 -18.79
CA ARG A 280 -25.38 -6.45 -19.71
C ARG A 280 -25.40 -6.90 -21.15
N LYS A 281 -24.46 -7.75 -21.57
CA LYS A 281 -24.41 -8.32 -22.93
C LYS A 281 -25.64 -9.19 -23.20
N ASP A 282 -26.03 -10.01 -22.23
CA ASP A 282 -27.13 -10.96 -22.36
C ASP A 282 -28.47 -10.33 -21.97
N LYS A 283 -28.50 -9.03 -21.61
CA LYS A 283 -29.68 -8.28 -21.11
C LYS A 283 -30.35 -8.97 -19.91
N GLN A 284 -29.59 -9.68 -19.11
CA GLN A 284 -30.04 -10.43 -17.93
C GLN A 284 -29.89 -9.56 -16.68
N CYS A 285 -30.96 -9.34 -15.93
CA CYS A 285 -30.94 -8.55 -14.71
C CYS A 285 -30.74 -9.39 -13.43
N GLU A 286 -31.08 -10.68 -13.49
CA GLU A 286 -30.95 -11.61 -12.36
C GLU A 286 -29.63 -12.36 -12.43
N ILE A 287 -28.84 -12.28 -11.36
CA ILE A 287 -27.55 -12.96 -11.22
C ILE A 287 -27.80 -14.36 -10.63
N THR A 288 -27.07 -15.34 -11.15
CA THR A 288 -27.05 -16.70 -10.63
C THR A 288 -25.65 -17.09 -10.10
N THR A 289 -25.55 -18.17 -9.37
CA THR A 289 -24.26 -18.74 -8.95
C THR A 289 -23.40 -19.16 -10.16
N ASN A 290 -24.04 -19.59 -11.27
CA ASN A 290 -23.34 -19.93 -12.50
C ASN A 290 -22.68 -18.68 -13.15
N ASP A 291 -23.31 -17.52 -13.07
CA ASP A 291 -22.72 -16.26 -13.57
C ASP A 291 -21.46 -15.89 -12.76
N ILE A 292 -21.49 -16.13 -11.45
CA ILE A 292 -20.34 -15.95 -10.57
C ILE A 292 -19.22 -16.93 -10.94
N ASP A 293 -19.51 -18.22 -11.15
CA ASP A 293 -18.53 -19.24 -11.52
C ASP A 293 -17.87 -18.94 -12.87
N ASN A 294 -18.66 -18.51 -13.85
CA ASN A 294 -18.17 -18.10 -15.16
C ASN A 294 -17.26 -16.85 -15.05
N ALA A 295 -17.64 -15.87 -14.23
CA ALA A 295 -16.82 -14.69 -13.98
C ALA A 295 -15.50 -15.05 -13.30
N VAL A 296 -15.52 -15.92 -12.29
CA VAL A 296 -14.31 -16.45 -11.62
C VAL A 296 -13.37 -17.09 -12.64
N ALA A 297 -13.87 -18.01 -13.48
CA ALA A 297 -13.07 -18.69 -14.48
C ALA A 297 -12.42 -17.68 -15.46
N LYS A 298 -13.17 -16.67 -15.88
CA LYS A 298 -12.68 -15.65 -16.82
C LYS A 298 -11.68 -14.69 -16.18
N VAL A 299 -11.92 -14.24 -14.96
CA VAL A 299 -10.97 -13.41 -14.19
C VAL A 299 -9.64 -14.14 -14.03
N ILE A 300 -9.67 -15.43 -13.63
CA ILE A 300 -8.47 -16.24 -13.46
C ILE A 300 -7.72 -16.46 -14.77
N SER A 301 -8.44 -16.64 -15.89
CA SER A 301 -7.81 -16.83 -17.20
C SER A 301 -7.03 -15.60 -17.67
N ASN A 302 -7.36 -14.41 -17.17
CA ASN A 302 -6.64 -13.17 -17.50
C ASN A 302 -5.40 -13.00 -16.63
N ARG A 303 -4.28 -13.57 -17.08
CA ARG A 303 -2.98 -13.50 -16.41
C ARG A 303 -2.53 -12.07 -16.04
N ALA A 304 -2.94 -11.07 -16.80
CA ALA A 304 -2.53 -9.68 -16.57
C ALA A 304 -2.98 -9.14 -15.20
N HIS A 305 -4.05 -9.68 -14.62
CA HIS A 305 -4.51 -9.28 -13.28
C HIS A 305 -3.56 -9.71 -12.16
N PHE A 306 -2.80 -10.81 -12.35
CA PHE A 306 -2.02 -11.46 -11.30
C PHE A 306 -0.51 -11.49 -11.58
N SER A 307 -0.07 -11.33 -12.83
CA SER A 307 1.35 -11.38 -13.22
C SER A 307 2.23 -10.40 -12.45
N ASP A 308 1.68 -9.25 -12.10
CA ASP A 308 2.35 -8.24 -11.29
C ASP A 308 2.77 -8.75 -9.90
N TRP A 309 2.03 -9.69 -9.29
CA TRP A 309 2.39 -10.27 -8.00
C TRP A 309 3.69 -11.06 -8.10
N LYS A 310 3.81 -11.92 -9.12
CA LYS A 310 5.03 -12.70 -9.35
C LYS A 310 6.19 -11.82 -9.79
N LYS A 311 5.94 -10.90 -10.72
CA LYS A 311 6.96 -9.98 -11.23
C LYS A 311 7.57 -9.14 -10.10
N ARG A 312 6.76 -8.75 -9.14
CA ARG A 312 7.22 -7.98 -7.98
C ARG A 312 8.25 -8.76 -7.16
N LEU A 313 7.96 -10.01 -6.78
CA LEU A 313 8.95 -10.84 -6.10
C LEU A 313 10.25 -10.95 -6.91
N GLN A 314 10.14 -11.11 -8.25
CA GLN A 314 11.30 -11.15 -9.15
C GLN A 314 12.10 -9.84 -9.16
N ASP A 315 11.42 -8.70 -9.14
CA ASP A 315 12.05 -7.38 -9.24
C ASP A 315 12.79 -6.99 -7.94
N TYR A 316 12.31 -7.43 -6.79
CA TYR A 316 12.85 -7.05 -5.49
C TYR A 316 13.83 -8.05 -4.92
N MET A 317 13.62 -9.34 -5.14
CA MET A 317 14.45 -10.41 -4.62
C MET A 317 15.66 -10.69 -5.50
N SER A 318 16.75 -11.17 -4.90
CA SER A 318 17.82 -11.78 -5.68
C SER A 318 17.27 -13.01 -6.42
N LYS A 319 17.93 -13.44 -7.49
CA LYS A 319 17.53 -14.65 -8.22
C LYS A 319 17.46 -15.89 -7.32
N LYS A 320 18.37 -16.01 -6.34
CA LYS A 320 18.39 -17.13 -5.38
C LYS A 320 17.21 -17.05 -4.41
N ASP A 321 16.93 -15.87 -3.85
CA ASP A 321 15.83 -15.67 -2.92
C ASP A 321 14.48 -15.87 -3.61
N PHE A 322 14.33 -15.33 -4.82
CA PHE A 322 13.13 -15.56 -5.62
C PHE A 322 12.92 -17.04 -5.94
N SER A 323 13.98 -17.78 -6.30
CA SER A 323 13.88 -19.22 -6.56
C SER A 323 13.35 -19.98 -5.35
N PHE A 324 13.89 -19.68 -4.17
CA PHE A 324 13.44 -20.24 -2.90
C PHE A 324 11.97 -19.95 -2.60
N VAL A 325 11.60 -18.68 -2.60
CA VAL A 325 10.24 -18.23 -2.31
C VAL A 325 9.24 -18.77 -3.33
N ASN A 326 9.61 -18.78 -4.62
CA ASN A 326 8.74 -19.28 -5.68
C ASN A 326 8.52 -20.80 -5.58
N GLU A 327 9.51 -21.60 -5.13
CA GLU A 327 9.34 -23.03 -4.89
C GLU A 327 8.33 -23.27 -3.76
N ILE A 328 8.37 -22.50 -2.67
CA ILE A 328 7.38 -22.57 -1.59
C ILE A 328 5.97 -22.27 -2.12
N LEU A 329 5.82 -21.18 -2.90
CA LEU A 329 4.53 -20.78 -3.46
C LEU A 329 4.00 -21.81 -4.48
N ILE A 330 4.85 -22.42 -5.30
CA ILE A 330 4.47 -23.48 -6.22
C ILE A 330 3.96 -24.71 -5.42
N HIS A 331 4.69 -25.09 -4.38
CA HIS A 331 4.31 -26.21 -3.53
C HIS A 331 2.93 -25.98 -2.89
N ALA A 332 2.74 -24.82 -2.24
CA ALA A 332 1.46 -24.44 -1.65
C ALA A 332 0.32 -24.34 -2.68
N ALA A 333 0.62 -23.93 -3.92
CA ALA A 333 -0.40 -23.87 -4.98
C ALA A 333 -0.87 -25.24 -5.45
N HIS A 334 0.01 -26.25 -5.50
CA HIS A 334 -0.31 -27.59 -5.99
C HIS A 334 -0.88 -28.50 -4.90
N LYS A 335 -0.40 -28.38 -3.66
CA LYS A 335 -0.85 -29.21 -2.52
C LYS A 335 -1.94 -28.55 -1.67
N ASP A 336 -2.37 -27.34 -2.05
CA ASP A 336 -3.33 -26.48 -1.34
C ASP A 336 -2.80 -25.91 -0.02
N GLU A 337 -1.80 -26.49 0.59
CA GLU A 337 -1.15 -26.06 1.83
C GLU A 337 0.33 -26.49 1.83
N ILE A 338 1.13 -25.87 2.71
CA ILE A 338 2.52 -26.27 2.97
C ILE A 338 2.82 -26.19 4.46
N SER A 339 3.43 -27.23 5.01
CA SER A 339 3.83 -27.29 6.42
C SER A 339 5.18 -26.59 6.66
N ILE A 340 5.46 -26.24 7.92
CA ILE A 340 6.77 -25.68 8.32
C ILE A 340 7.90 -26.65 8.00
N GLN A 341 7.68 -27.96 8.15
CA GLN A 341 8.70 -28.97 7.83
C GLN A 341 9.03 -28.98 6.33
N GLU A 342 8.03 -28.95 5.46
CA GLU A 342 8.23 -28.89 4.00
C GLU A 342 8.94 -27.58 3.60
N ILE A 343 8.61 -26.44 4.24
CA ILE A 343 9.32 -25.17 4.04
C ILE A 343 10.79 -25.29 4.44
N TYR A 344 11.08 -25.91 5.59
CA TYR A 344 12.44 -26.13 6.06
C TYR A 344 13.23 -27.04 5.10
N ASP A 345 12.60 -28.09 4.57
CA ASP A 345 13.22 -29.01 3.60
C ASP A 345 13.57 -28.26 2.30
N ILE A 346 12.69 -27.37 1.82
CA ILE A 346 12.97 -26.47 0.69
C ILE A 346 14.10 -25.47 1.06
N ALA A 347 14.07 -24.91 2.27
CA ALA A 347 15.10 -23.98 2.74
C ALA A 347 16.49 -24.67 2.77
N SER A 348 16.55 -25.94 3.15
CA SER A 348 17.79 -26.71 3.14
C SER A 348 18.37 -26.88 1.73
N LYS A 349 17.52 -27.11 0.72
CA LYS A 349 17.94 -27.20 -0.69
C LYS A 349 18.51 -25.88 -1.22
N HIS A 350 18.00 -24.75 -0.71
CA HIS A 350 18.36 -23.40 -1.14
C HIS A 350 19.38 -22.71 -0.24
N GLU A 351 19.94 -23.41 0.76
CA GLU A 351 20.89 -22.84 1.73
C GLU A 351 20.30 -21.63 2.51
N LYS A 352 19.01 -21.75 2.93
CA LYS A 352 18.25 -20.69 3.60
C LYS A 352 17.76 -21.05 5.00
N THR A 353 18.30 -22.11 5.61
CA THR A 353 17.85 -22.63 6.92
C THR A 353 17.92 -21.59 8.05
N ASP A 354 18.82 -20.63 7.95
CA ASP A 354 19.04 -19.60 8.98
C ASP A 354 18.05 -18.41 8.89
N CYS A 355 17.38 -18.23 7.75
CA CYS A 355 16.54 -17.05 7.48
C CYS A 355 15.18 -17.36 6.82
N TYR A 356 14.80 -18.64 6.68
CA TYR A 356 13.56 -18.99 5.96
C TYR A 356 12.31 -18.40 6.59
N MET A 357 12.27 -18.25 7.91
CA MET A 357 11.13 -17.66 8.62
C MET A 357 10.95 -16.18 8.32
N ASP A 358 12.02 -15.44 8.03
CA ASP A 358 11.93 -14.03 7.63
C ASP A 358 11.21 -13.90 6.29
N PHE A 359 11.53 -14.78 5.32
CA PHE A 359 10.83 -14.83 4.04
C PHE A 359 9.35 -15.21 4.18
N ILE A 360 9.04 -16.14 5.11
CA ILE A 360 7.64 -16.50 5.39
C ILE A 360 6.88 -15.32 5.99
N ALA A 361 7.48 -14.61 6.95
CA ALA A 361 6.88 -13.42 7.54
C ALA A 361 6.63 -12.32 6.48
N ASP A 362 7.59 -12.10 5.58
CA ASP A 362 7.44 -11.16 4.46
C ASP A 362 6.31 -11.60 3.51
N LEU A 363 6.20 -12.89 3.18
CA LEU A 363 5.12 -13.41 2.33
C LEU A 363 3.74 -13.29 2.98
N GLU A 364 3.64 -13.47 4.30
CA GLU A 364 2.41 -13.23 5.05
C GLU A 364 2.04 -11.75 5.05
N GLN A 365 2.99 -10.88 5.37
CA GLN A 365 2.79 -9.42 5.40
C GLN A 365 2.40 -8.86 4.03
N ASP A 366 2.99 -9.38 2.96
CA ASP A 366 2.69 -8.97 1.59
C ASP A 366 1.42 -9.64 1.01
N GLY A 367 0.79 -10.54 1.78
CA GLY A 367 -0.50 -11.15 1.45
C GLY A 367 -0.44 -12.18 0.33
N TYR A 368 0.61 -12.99 0.31
CA TYR A 368 0.68 -14.17 -0.56
C TYR A 368 0.12 -15.41 0.14
N ILE A 369 0.54 -15.63 1.37
CA ILE A 369 0.14 -16.78 2.19
C ILE A 369 -0.34 -16.31 3.57
N THR A 370 -0.98 -17.19 4.28
CA THR A 370 -1.37 -17.02 5.69
C THR A 370 -1.31 -18.33 6.42
N LYS A 371 -1.06 -18.28 7.73
CA LYS A 371 -1.02 -19.48 8.58
C LYS A 371 -2.43 -19.91 8.94
N GLN A 372 -2.75 -21.18 8.68
CA GLN A 372 -3.99 -21.86 9.07
C GLN A 372 -3.66 -23.25 9.61
N ASN A 373 -4.13 -23.57 10.82
CA ASN A 373 -3.92 -24.91 11.42
C ASN A 373 -2.48 -25.43 11.32
N GLU A 374 -1.49 -24.60 11.71
CA GLU A 374 -0.05 -24.91 11.66
C GLU A 374 0.55 -25.10 10.25
N LYS A 375 -0.19 -24.80 9.20
CA LYS A 375 0.27 -24.83 7.81
C LYS A 375 0.05 -23.48 7.16
N TYR A 376 0.70 -23.27 6.03
CA TYR A 376 0.54 -22.06 5.24
C TYR A 376 -0.28 -22.35 3.98
N VAL A 377 -1.22 -21.45 3.69
CA VAL A 377 -2.10 -21.51 2.51
C VAL A 377 -2.07 -20.18 1.78
N PHE A 378 -2.38 -20.16 0.50
CA PHE A 378 -2.58 -18.89 -0.19
C PHE A 378 -3.75 -18.11 0.42
N VAL A 379 -3.57 -16.80 0.63
CA VAL A 379 -4.65 -15.92 1.10
C VAL A 379 -5.82 -15.83 0.11
N SER A 380 -5.54 -16.02 -1.18
CA SER A 380 -6.53 -15.87 -2.24
C SER A 380 -6.55 -17.08 -3.18
N PRO A 381 -7.74 -17.67 -3.42
CA PRO A 381 -7.92 -18.70 -4.44
C PRO A 381 -7.48 -18.26 -5.83
N PHE A 382 -7.59 -16.97 -6.16
CA PHE A 382 -7.13 -16.40 -7.42
C PHE A 382 -5.61 -16.48 -7.56
N LEU A 383 -4.87 -16.07 -6.53
CA LEU A 383 -3.41 -16.13 -6.53
C LEU A 383 -2.93 -17.58 -6.57
N LYS A 384 -3.55 -18.48 -5.78
CA LYS A 384 -3.26 -19.91 -5.82
C LYS A 384 -3.40 -20.48 -7.24
N THR A 385 -4.54 -20.23 -7.86
CA THR A 385 -4.81 -20.72 -9.21
C THR A 385 -3.88 -20.12 -10.25
N PHE A 386 -3.53 -18.83 -10.11
CA PHE A 386 -2.54 -18.19 -10.98
C PHE A 386 -1.17 -18.88 -10.86
N TRP A 387 -0.66 -19.12 -9.63
CA TRP A 387 0.64 -19.82 -9.43
C TRP A 387 0.63 -21.23 -9.98
N LYS A 388 -0.46 -21.99 -9.75
CA LYS A 388 -0.64 -23.33 -10.29
C LYS A 388 -0.62 -23.34 -11.82
N ASN A 389 -1.35 -22.43 -12.47
CA ASN A 389 -1.42 -22.33 -13.94
C ASN A 389 -0.12 -21.81 -14.55
N ASP A 390 0.62 -20.96 -13.83
CA ASP A 390 1.92 -20.45 -14.28
C ASP A 390 3.05 -21.47 -14.16
N ASN A 391 2.84 -22.52 -13.35
CA ASN A 391 3.77 -23.63 -13.13
C ASN A 391 3.02 -24.96 -13.23
N PRO A 392 2.59 -25.39 -14.46
CA PRO A 392 1.73 -26.54 -14.64
C PRO A 392 2.42 -27.88 -14.34
N ILE A 393 3.75 -27.92 -14.38
CA ILE A 393 4.54 -29.11 -14.06
C ILE A 393 5.01 -29.01 -12.62
N TYR A 394 4.63 -29.96 -11.80
CA TYR A 394 5.02 -30.06 -10.40
C TYR A 394 5.52 -31.48 -10.12
N ASN A 395 6.79 -31.56 -9.74
CA ASN A 395 7.48 -32.80 -9.40
C ASN A 395 7.81 -32.83 -7.90
N GLY A 396 6.78 -32.56 -7.06
CA GLY A 396 6.89 -32.38 -5.63
C GLY A 396 7.24 -33.57 -4.81
#